data_81ef5077144978cfdee53351d1f6a793
#
_entry.id   81ef5077144978cfdee53351d1f6a793
#
_cell.length_a   1.000
_cell.length_b   1.000
_cell.length_c   1.000
_cell.angle_alpha   90.00
_cell.angle_beta   90.00
_cell.angle_gamma   90.00
#
_symmetry.space_group_name_H-M   'P 1'
#
loop_
_entity.id
_entity.type
_entity.pdbx_description
1 polymer ?
#
loop_
_entity_poly.entity_id
_entity_poly.type
_entity_poly.pdbx_seq_one_letter_code
_entity_poly.pdbx_strand_id
1 'polypeptide(L)'
;DMIDRAREMLFSPGISVTQEAAIACDTVDVHAMHDPTEGGLSTAIAEMAAASGTGAVVDANSVPVLPECEAFCSALGLAPLGLIASGALLAATAPEDAPVLVEALAQEGIDAYQIGLVTQENDGLRLRSQEGIDPLPAFERDELARFLSSQTG
;
A
#
# COMPACT_ATOMS: atom_id res chain seq x y z
N ASP A 1 15.27 -18.67 8.67
CA ASP A 1 13.84 -18.92 8.87
C ASP A 1 13.00 -17.70 8.42
N MET A 2 11.68 -17.72 8.60
CA MET A 2 10.78 -16.61 8.20
C MET A 2 11.09 -15.32 8.96
N ILE A 3 11.37 -15.40 10.24
CA ILE A 3 11.71 -14.23 11.08
C ILE A 3 13.02 -13.59 10.60
N ASP A 4 14.01 -14.40 10.27
CA ASP A 4 15.31 -13.91 9.79
C ASP A 4 15.15 -13.23 8.42
N ARG A 5 14.34 -13.79 7.52
CA ARG A 5 14.01 -13.13 6.24
C ARG A 5 13.31 -11.78 6.45
N ALA A 6 12.30 -11.73 7.33
CA ALA A 6 11.61 -10.48 7.63
C ALA A 6 12.55 -9.42 8.21
N ARG A 7 13.51 -9.79 9.06
CA ARG A 7 14.53 -8.88 9.59
C ARG A 7 15.49 -8.39 8.50
N GLU A 8 15.88 -9.28 7.58
CA GLU A 8 16.76 -8.94 6.48
C GLU A 8 16.15 -7.90 5.54
N MET A 9 14.83 -7.90 5.36
CA MET A 9 14.12 -6.93 4.52
C MET A 9 14.31 -5.48 4.94
N LEU A 10 14.64 -5.20 6.20
CA LEU A 10 14.99 -3.85 6.66
C LEU A 10 16.26 -3.31 6.00
N PHE A 11 17.11 -4.18 5.49
CA PHE A 11 18.42 -3.84 4.93
C PHE A 11 18.49 -4.17 3.44
N SER A 12 17.79 -5.21 3.00
CA SER A 12 17.76 -5.66 1.61
C SER A 12 16.37 -6.24 1.27
N PRO A 13 15.57 -5.52 0.44
CA PRO A 13 15.85 -4.28 -0.31
C PRO A 13 15.95 -3.00 0.56
N GLY A 14 15.52 -3.02 1.83
CA GLY A 14 15.45 -1.85 2.70
C GLY A 14 14.08 -1.15 2.63
N ILE A 15 14.00 0.04 3.24
CA ILE A 15 12.77 0.82 3.32
C ILE A 15 12.80 2.13 2.51
N SER A 16 13.87 2.36 1.74
CA SER A 16 13.98 3.54 0.89
C SER A 16 13.14 3.35 -0.38
N VAL A 17 12.31 4.32 -0.70
CA VAL A 17 11.48 4.37 -1.93
C VAL A 17 11.97 5.44 -2.91
N THR A 18 13.19 5.93 -2.72
CA THR A 18 13.74 7.02 -3.51
C THR A 18 13.96 6.63 -4.97
N GLN A 19 14.39 5.38 -5.20
CA GLN A 19 14.63 4.87 -6.54
C GLN A 19 13.31 4.74 -7.31
N GLU A 20 12.29 4.15 -6.70
CA GLU A 20 10.95 3.97 -7.24
C GLU A 20 10.33 5.32 -7.61
N ALA A 21 10.43 6.30 -6.71
CA ALA A 21 9.92 7.65 -6.95
C ALA A 21 10.64 8.34 -8.10
N ALA A 22 11.97 8.20 -8.20
CA ALA A 22 12.75 8.77 -9.30
C ALA A 22 12.35 8.15 -10.65
N ILE A 23 12.26 6.82 -10.73
CA ILE A 23 11.83 6.10 -11.93
C ILE A 23 10.42 6.54 -12.34
N ALA A 24 9.50 6.66 -11.38
CA ALA A 24 8.15 7.09 -11.66
C ALA A 24 8.11 8.50 -12.29
N CYS A 25 8.82 9.46 -11.71
CA CYS A 25 8.88 10.83 -12.22
C CYS A 25 9.59 10.95 -13.57
N ASP A 26 10.56 10.07 -13.85
CA ASP A 26 11.29 10.07 -15.13
C ASP A 26 10.50 9.36 -16.25
N THR A 27 9.53 8.52 -15.91
CA THR A 27 8.83 7.65 -16.85
C THR A 27 7.46 8.17 -17.24
N VAL A 28 6.67 8.70 -16.31
CA VAL A 28 5.28 9.11 -16.51
C VAL A 28 4.97 10.43 -15.82
N ASP A 29 3.81 11.03 -16.16
CA ASP A 29 3.29 12.17 -15.42
C ASP A 29 2.61 11.68 -14.12
N VAL A 30 3.33 11.79 -13.01
CA VAL A 30 2.85 11.36 -11.70
C VAL A 30 1.98 12.44 -11.08
N HIS A 31 0.71 12.13 -10.83
CA HIS A 31 -0.24 13.07 -10.24
C HIS A 31 -0.06 13.23 -8.72
N ALA A 32 0.26 12.15 -8.03
CA ALA A 32 0.53 12.14 -6.59
C ALA A 32 1.35 10.90 -6.20
N MET A 33 2.16 11.02 -5.14
CA MET A 33 2.85 9.90 -4.50
C MET A 33 2.70 9.99 -2.99
N HIS A 34 2.70 8.84 -2.35
CA HIS A 34 2.67 8.70 -0.90
C HIS A 34 3.55 7.52 -0.46
N ASP A 35 4.35 7.71 0.55
CA ASP A 35 5.09 6.66 1.25
C ASP A 35 4.23 6.16 2.43
N PRO A 36 3.51 5.03 2.31
CA PRO A 36 2.64 4.54 3.36
C PRO A 36 3.44 4.19 4.61
N THR A 37 3.09 4.82 5.72
CA THR A 37 3.70 4.57 7.04
C THR A 37 2.64 4.08 8.02
N GLU A 38 2.45 4.75 9.15
CA GLU A 38 1.46 4.36 10.17
C GLU A 38 0.03 4.31 9.62
N GLY A 39 -0.72 3.29 9.99
CA GLY A 39 -2.06 3.02 9.48
C GLY A 39 -2.08 2.35 8.10
N GLY A 40 -0.91 2.07 7.55
CA GLY A 40 -0.69 1.25 6.37
C GLY A 40 -1.28 1.82 5.08
N LEU A 41 -1.49 0.92 4.11
CA LEU A 41 -1.99 1.27 2.79
C LEU A 41 -3.38 1.92 2.83
N SER A 42 -4.26 1.46 3.70
CA SER A 42 -5.61 2.05 3.83
C SER A 42 -5.56 3.53 4.20
N THR A 43 -4.74 3.90 5.16
CA THR A 43 -4.58 5.30 5.60
C THR A 43 -3.95 6.14 4.49
N ALA A 44 -2.90 5.64 3.84
CA ALA A 44 -2.26 6.36 2.74
C ALA A 44 -3.23 6.65 1.56
N ILE A 45 -4.08 5.68 1.20
CA ILE A 45 -5.11 5.90 0.18
C ILE A 45 -6.12 6.96 0.63
N ALA A 46 -6.55 6.91 1.90
CA ALA A 46 -7.49 7.89 2.44
C ALA A 46 -6.90 9.30 2.46
N GLU A 47 -5.63 9.44 2.81
CA GLU A 47 -4.91 10.74 2.83
C GLU A 47 -4.74 11.30 1.42
N MET A 48 -4.34 10.47 0.45
CA MET A 48 -4.23 10.91 -0.95
C MET A 48 -5.59 11.34 -1.52
N ALA A 49 -6.63 10.56 -1.27
CA ALA A 49 -7.99 10.87 -1.71
C ALA A 49 -8.51 12.18 -1.08
N ALA A 50 -8.31 12.36 0.23
CA ALA A 50 -8.71 13.58 0.93
C ALA A 50 -7.96 14.80 0.41
N ALA A 51 -6.65 14.69 0.15
CA ALA A 51 -5.83 15.78 -0.36
C ALA A 51 -6.24 16.22 -1.78
N SER A 52 -6.74 15.28 -2.59
CA SER A 52 -7.14 15.54 -3.98
C SER A 52 -8.64 15.75 -4.19
N GLY A 53 -9.48 15.58 -3.16
CA GLY A 53 -10.94 15.64 -3.28
C GLY A 53 -11.49 14.53 -4.18
N THR A 54 -10.97 13.31 -4.04
CA THR A 54 -11.34 12.15 -4.86
C THR A 54 -11.83 10.98 -4.01
N GLY A 55 -12.40 9.98 -4.65
CA GLY A 55 -12.61 8.64 -4.11
C GLY A 55 -11.59 7.65 -4.67
N ALA A 56 -11.68 6.40 -4.21
CA ALA A 56 -10.87 5.30 -4.74
C ALA A 56 -11.60 3.97 -4.66
N VAL A 57 -11.36 3.10 -5.64
CA VAL A 57 -11.75 1.68 -5.59
C VAL A 57 -10.48 0.85 -5.66
N VAL A 58 -10.17 0.14 -4.60
CA VAL A 58 -9.01 -0.76 -4.47
C VAL A 58 -9.46 -2.19 -4.72
N ASP A 59 -8.70 -2.95 -5.49
CA ASP A 59 -8.92 -4.39 -5.67
C ASP A 59 -8.04 -5.16 -4.67
N ALA A 60 -8.71 -5.81 -3.71
CA ALA A 60 -8.04 -6.57 -2.65
C ALA A 60 -7.11 -7.67 -3.18
N ASN A 61 -7.44 -8.26 -4.34
CA ASN A 61 -6.63 -9.33 -4.93
C ASN A 61 -5.38 -8.79 -5.64
N SER A 62 -5.35 -7.50 -5.96
CA SER A 62 -4.22 -6.85 -6.63
C SER A 62 -3.24 -6.21 -5.64
N VAL A 63 -3.61 -6.08 -4.37
CA VAL A 63 -2.70 -5.59 -3.33
C VAL A 63 -1.73 -6.70 -2.95
N PRO A 64 -0.42 -6.52 -3.19
CA PRO A 64 0.57 -7.51 -2.80
C PRO A 64 0.74 -7.52 -1.27
N VAL A 65 0.64 -8.70 -0.67
CA VAL A 65 0.98 -8.91 0.74
C VAL A 65 2.11 -9.92 0.80
N LEU A 66 3.23 -9.54 1.39
CA LEU A 66 4.37 -10.42 1.53
C LEU A 66 4.00 -11.63 2.40
N PRO A 67 4.48 -12.84 2.06
CA PRO A 67 4.17 -14.07 2.82
C PRO A 67 4.51 -13.96 4.31
N GLU A 68 5.58 -13.25 4.65
CA GLU A 68 5.98 -12.97 6.03
C GLU A 68 4.95 -12.08 6.73
N CYS A 69 4.48 -11.02 6.06
CA CYS A 69 3.44 -10.12 6.57
C CYS A 69 2.13 -10.87 6.80
N GLU A 70 1.69 -11.67 5.82
CA GLU A 70 0.47 -12.48 5.94
C GLU A 70 0.55 -13.45 7.12
N ALA A 71 1.67 -14.17 7.28
CA ALA A 71 1.87 -15.11 8.36
C ALA A 71 1.86 -14.45 9.74
N PHE A 72 2.52 -13.29 9.89
CA PHE A 72 2.53 -12.56 11.17
C PHE A 72 1.17 -11.94 11.46
N CYS A 73 0.52 -11.33 10.49
CA CYS A 73 -0.82 -10.76 10.66
C CYS A 73 -1.83 -11.84 11.07
N SER A 74 -1.80 -12.99 10.39
CA SER A 74 -2.66 -14.13 10.74
C SER A 74 -2.41 -14.64 12.15
N ALA A 75 -1.14 -14.80 12.56
CA ALA A 75 -0.77 -15.29 13.89
C ALA A 75 -1.14 -14.33 15.03
N LEU A 76 -1.14 -13.01 14.77
CA LEU A 76 -1.34 -11.96 15.77
C LEU A 76 -2.71 -11.29 15.71
N GLY A 77 -3.57 -11.70 14.77
CA GLY A 77 -4.90 -11.11 14.56
C GLY A 77 -4.84 -9.66 14.10
N LEU A 78 -3.92 -9.34 13.17
CA LEU A 78 -3.73 -8.03 12.57
C LEU A 78 -4.26 -7.97 11.14
N ALA A 79 -4.66 -6.78 10.69
CA ALA A 79 -5.08 -6.55 9.32
C ALA A 79 -3.91 -5.97 8.49
N PRO A 80 -3.44 -6.64 7.40
CA PRO A 80 -2.32 -6.16 6.60
C PRO A 80 -2.49 -4.74 6.07
N LEU A 81 -3.71 -4.35 5.67
CA LEU A 81 -3.98 -3.02 5.12
C LEU A 81 -3.83 -1.87 6.13
N GLY A 82 -3.88 -2.18 7.43
CA GLY A 82 -3.72 -1.21 8.52
C GLY A 82 -2.37 -1.28 9.21
N LEU A 83 -1.48 -2.18 8.75
CA LEU A 83 -0.14 -2.35 9.31
C LEU A 83 0.84 -1.38 8.63
N ILE A 84 1.73 -0.78 9.41
CA ILE A 84 2.81 0.07 8.89
C ILE A 84 3.47 -0.55 7.65
N ALA A 85 3.62 0.23 6.58
CA ALA A 85 4.05 -0.26 5.28
C ALA A 85 5.28 0.48 4.73
N SER A 86 6.20 0.90 5.62
CA SER A 86 7.47 1.53 5.22
C SER A 86 8.24 0.66 4.22
N GLY A 87 8.70 1.28 3.14
CA GLY A 87 9.32 0.58 2.00
C GLY A 87 8.35 0.29 0.84
N ALA A 88 7.08 0.68 0.97
CA ALA A 88 6.14 0.73 -0.14
C ALA A 88 5.99 2.16 -0.66
N LEU A 89 5.74 2.33 -1.95
CA LEU A 89 5.37 3.60 -2.59
C LEU A 89 4.00 3.45 -3.23
N LEU A 90 3.09 4.36 -2.91
CA LEU A 90 1.80 4.50 -3.58
C LEU A 90 1.90 5.66 -4.57
N ALA A 91 1.56 5.43 -5.84
CA ALA A 91 1.55 6.44 -6.87
C ALA A 91 0.21 6.47 -7.61
N ALA A 92 -0.24 7.66 -7.98
CA ALA A 92 -1.39 7.89 -8.84
C ALA A 92 -0.93 8.50 -10.16
N THR A 93 -1.36 7.91 -11.27
CA THR A 93 -1.05 8.33 -12.65
C THR A 93 -2.30 8.29 -13.51
N ALA A 94 -2.20 8.76 -14.76
CA ALA A 94 -3.23 8.50 -15.75
C ALA A 94 -3.38 6.99 -16.00
N PRO A 95 -4.59 6.49 -16.35
CA PRO A 95 -4.82 5.04 -16.53
C PRO A 95 -3.90 4.41 -17.59
N GLU A 96 -3.59 5.14 -18.66
CA GLU A 96 -2.70 4.72 -19.74
C GLU A 96 -1.23 4.64 -19.32
N ASP A 97 -0.82 5.40 -18.31
CA ASP A 97 0.55 5.45 -17.80
C ASP A 97 0.85 4.34 -16.78
N ALA A 98 -0.17 3.82 -16.10
CA ALA A 98 0.02 2.79 -15.08
C ALA A 98 0.77 1.54 -15.59
N PRO A 99 0.41 0.93 -16.75
CA PRO A 99 1.16 -0.22 -17.25
C PRO A 99 2.59 0.15 -17.70
N VAL A 100 2.81 1.37 -18.19
CA VAL A 100 4.15 1.86 -18.58
C VAL A 100 5.05 1.97 -17.36
N LEU A 101 4.53 2.53 -16.28
CA LEU A 101 5.26 2.64 -15.02
C LEU A 101 5.58 1.26 -14.41
N VAL A 102 4.61 0.34 -14.39
CA VAL A 102 4.83 -1.03 -13.91
C VAL A 102 5.94 -1.73 -14.68
N GLU A 103 5.96 -1.59 -16.01
CA GLU A 103 7.02 -2.17 -16.85
C GLU A 103 8.39 -1.53 -16.59
N ALA A 104 8.46 -0.21 -16.45
CA ALA A 104 9.70 0.50 -16.16
C ALA A 104 10.31 0.08 -14.83
N LEU A 105 9.49 -0.06 -13.79
CA LEU A 105 9.94 -0.54 -12.47
C LEU A 105 10.42 -2.00 -12.54
N ALA A 106 9.70 -2.85 -13.28
CA ALA A 106 10.09 -4.25 -13.45
C ALA A 106 11.44 -4.42 -14.16
N GLN A 107 11.80 -3.53 -15.10
CA GLN A 107 13.12 -3.53 -15.77
C GLN A 107 14.26 -3.26 -14.81
N GLU A 108 13.99 -2.55 -13.71
CA GLU A 108 14.94 -2.28 -12.62
C GLU A 108 14.83 -3.31 -11.47
N GLY A 109 14.03 -4.36 -11.64
CA GLY A 109 13.84 -5.43 -10.65
C GLY A 109 12.95 -5.02 -9.47
N ILE A 110 12.12 -4.00 -9.64
CA ILE A 110 11.20 -3.49 -8.62
C ILE A 110 9.79 -3.98 -8.96
N ASP A 111 9.17 -4.70 -8.02
CA ASP A 111 7.80 -5.18 -8.18
C ASP A 111 6.80 -4.02 -8.00
N ALA A 112 5.91 -3.86 -8.98
CA ALA A 112 4.84 -2.86 -8.94
C ALA A 112 3.52 -3.43 -9.44
N TYR A 113 2.41 -2.95 -8.88
CA TYR A 113 1.08 -3.49 -9.13
C TYR A 113 0.05 -2.37 -9.28
N GLN A 114 -0.79 -2.47 -10.28
CA GLN A 114 -1.99 -1.62 -10.33
C GLN A 114 -3.03 -2.16 -9.36
N ILE A 115 -3.21 -1.49 -8.23
CA ILE A 115 -4.05 -1.96 -7.14
C ILE A 115 -5.48 -1.39 -7.16
N GLY A 116 -5.78 -0.44 -8.02
CA GLY A 116 -7.11 0.16 -8.06
C GLY A 116 -7.21 1.36 -8.99
N LEU A 117 -8.27 2.12 -8.80
CA LEU A 117 -8.61 3.30 -9.60
C LEU A 117 -9.02 4.46 -8.68
N VAL A 118 -8.58 5.66 -9.04
CA VAL A 118 -9.12 6.90 -8.48
C VAL A 118 -10.50 7.15 -9.08
N THR A 119 -11.46 7.57 -8.26
CA THR A 119 -12.85 7.81 -8.64
C THR A 119 -13.31 9.20 -8.19
N GLN A 120 -14.58 9.53 -8.40
CA GLN A 120 -15.14 10.78 -7.89
C GLN A 120 -15.27 10.73 -6.36
N GLU A 121 -15.15 11.88 -5.70
CA GLU A 121 -15.24 11.98 -4.24
C GLU A 121 -16.52 11.34 -3.68
N ASN A 122 -17.66 11.51 -4.36
CA ASN A 122 -18.95 10.96 -3.94
C ASN A 122 -19.03 9.42 -3.97
N ASP A 123 -18.12 8.75 -4.67
CA ASP A 123 -18.04 7.28 -4.69
C ASP A 123 -17.43 6.76 -3.38
N GLY A 124 -16.71 7.62 -2.66
CA GLY A 124 -16.00 7.29 -1.42
C GLY A 124 -14.83 6.34 -1.63
N LEU A 125 -14.37 5.77 -0.52
CA LEU A 125 -13.26 4.81 -0.51
C LEU A 125 -13.82 3.39 -0.44
N ARG A 126 -13.50 2.55 -1.42
CA ARG A 126 -14.06 1.21 -1.56
C ARG A 126 -12.97 0.16 -1.71
N LEU A 127 -13.23 -1.01 -1.15
CA LEU A 127 -12.44 -2.23 -1.34
C LEU A 127 -13.28 -3.24 -2.10
N ARG A 128 -12.82 -3.64 -3.27
CA ARG A 128 -13.43 -4.71 -4.08
C ARG A 128 -12.76 -6.03 -3.73
N SER A 129 -13.57 -7.03 -3.40
CA SER A 129 -13.12 -8.40 -3.16
C SER A 129 -13.97 -9.39 -3.95
N GLN A 130 -13.73 -10.68 -3.78
CA GLN A 130 -14.57 -11.74 -4.36
C GLN A 130 -15.98 -11.77 -3.74
N GLU A 131 -16.15 -11.22 -2.53
CA GLU A 131 -17.42 -11.19 -1.81
C GLU A 131 -18.27 -9.97 -2.17
N GLY A 132 -17.66 -8.94 -2.79
CA GLY A 132 -18.36 -7.73 -3.21
C GLY A 132 -17.49 -6.47 -3.12
N ILE A 133 -18.18 -5.33 -2.99
CA ILE A 133 -17.55 -4.02 -2.82
C ILE A 133 -18.02 -3.44 -1.50
N ASP A 134 -17.09 -3.30 -0.57
CA ASP A 134 -17.29 -2.76 0.77
C ASP A 134 -16.57 -1.42 0.94
N PRO A 135 -16.86 -0.65 2.00
CA PRO A 135 -16.00 0.47 2.39
C PRO A 135 -14.55 0.01 2.61
N LEU A 136 -13.58 0.81 2.15
CA LEU A 136 -12.18 0.58 2.50
C LEU A 136 -12.03 0.62 4.03
N PRO A 137 -11.41 -0.38 4.66
CA PRO A 137 -11.22 -0.38 6.11
C PRO A 137 -10.48 0.88 6.59
N ALA A 138 -11.00 1.52 7.62
CA ALA A 138 -10.38 2.67 8.26
C ALA A 138 -9.74 2.23 9.59
N PHE A 139 -8.53 2.68 9.85
CA PHE A 139 -7.79 2.35 11.07
C PHE A 139 -7.53 3.64 11.85
N GLU A 140 -8.10 3.75 13.06
CA GLU A 140 -7.86 4.89 13.97
C GLU A 140 -6.42 4.90 14.53
N ARG A 141 -5.78 3.74 14.47
CA ARG A 141 -4.41 3.50 14.95
C ARG A 141 -3.79 2.40 14.11
N ASP A 142 -2.49 2.51 13.87
CA ASP A 142 -1.71 1.43 13.26
C ASP A 142 -1.91 0.09 13.99
N GLU A 143 -2.05 -0.98 13.23
CA GLU A 143 -2.32 -2.32 13.75
C GLU A 143 -1.21 -2.83 14.66
N LEU A 144 0.07 -2.48 14.40
CA LEU A 144 1.18 -2.82 15.28
C LEU A 144 1.06 -2.07 16.62
N ALA A 145 0.76 -0.77 16.57
CA ALA A 145 0.58 0.04 17.77
C ALA A 145 -0.63 -0.42 18.59
N ARG A 146 -1.72 -0.85 17.93
CA ARG A 146 -2.88 -1.46 18.58
C ARG A 146 -2.49 -2.74 19.33
N PHE A 147 -1.75 -3.63 18.65
CA PHE A 147 -1.29 -4.89 19.22
C PHE A 147 -0.37 -4.67 20.42
N LEU A 148 0.66 -3.83 20.30
CA LEU A 148 1.59 -3.57 21.40
C LEU A 148 0.90 -2.98 22.63
N SER A 149 -0.08 -2.10 22.42
CA SER A 149 -0.87 -1.53 23.53
C SER A 149 -1.71 -2.58 24.27
N SER A 150 -2.17 -3.62 23.57
CA SER A 150 -2.95 -4.70 24.18
C SER A 150 -2.11 -5.67 25.03
N GLN A 151 -0.77 -5.67 24.85
CA GLN A 151 0.15 -6.54 25.61
C GLN A 151 0.62 -5.91 26.93
N THR A 152 0.41 -4.60 27.10
CA THR A 152 0.88 -3.83 28.27
C THR A 152 -0.21 -3.53 29.30
N GLY A 153 -1.39 -4.13 29.15
CA GLY A 153 -2.55 -3.97 30.06
C GLY A 153 -2.69 -5.07 31.08
#